data_07ef38ae897016347f2c28a387cedef5
#
_entry.id   07ef38ae897016347f2c28a387cedef5
#
_cell.length_a   1.000
_cell.length_b   1.000
_cell.length_c   1.000
_cell.angle_alpha   90.00
_cell.angle_beta   90.00
_cell.angle_gamma   90.00
#
_symmetry.space_group_name_H-M   'P 1'
#
loop_
_entity.id
_entity.type
_entity.pdbx_description
1 polymer ?
#
loop_
_entity_poly.entity_id
_entity_poly.type
_entity_poly.pdbx_seq_one_letter_code
_entity_poly.pdbx_strand_id
1 'polypeptide(L)'
;GVFKPYAGVSTAILIFTKTGSGGTDKVWFYDMKADGLSLDDKRQEIADNDIPDIIERFNHLDAETDRKRTDQSFFVPVDEIVSNNYDLSINKYKEIVYEAVQYEPTDVIIGKIDALESEIQGELAELKKLLDV
;
A
#
# COMPACT_ATOMS: atom_id res chain seq x y z
N GLY A 1 8.26 -3.54 -7.66
CA GLY A 1 9.66 -3.83 -7.33
C GLY A 1 10.09 -5.28 -7.56
N VAL A 2 9.16 -6.18 -7.94
CA VAL A 2 9.46 -7.62 -8.15
C VAL A 2 10.54 -7.85 -9.21
N PHE A 3 10.67 -6.95 -10.18
CA PHE A 3 11.66 -7.05 -11.26
C PHE A 3 12.92 -6.20 -11.05
N LYS A 4 13.13 -5.67 -9.85
CA LYS A 4 14.41 -5.02 -9.54
C LYS A 4 15.58 -6.02 -9.63
N PRO A 5 16.76 -5.60 -10.06
CA PRO A 5 17.15 -4.24 -10.45
C PRO A 5 16.76 -3.83 -11.88
N TYR A 6 16.15 -4.74 -12.66
CA TYR A 6 15.95 -4.54 -14.11
C TYR A 6 14.83 -3.53 -14.44
N ALA A 7 13.74 -3.52 -13.66
CA ALA A 7 12.63 -2.59 -13.87
C ALA A 7 11.91 -2.25 -12.58
N GLY A 8 11.59 -0.95 -12.42
CA GLY A 8 10.77 -0.43 -11.32
C GLY A 8 9.30 -0.26 -11.68
N VAL A 9 8.76 -1.12 -12.55
CA VAL A 9 7.37 -1.02 -13.04
C VAL A 9 6.42 -1.82 -12.16
N SER A 10 5.18 -1.35 -12.08
CA SER A 10 4.07 -2.14 -11.55
C SER A 10 3.63 -3.16 -12.58
N THR A 11 3.33 -4.38 -12.15
CA THR A 11 2.89 -5.48 -13.00
C THR A 11 1.59 -6.05 -12.48
N ALA A 12 0.84 -6.70 -13.35
CA ALA A 12 -0.38 -7.41 -12.98
C ALA A 12 -0.33 -8.84 -13.49
N ILE A 13 -0.99 -9.73 -12.77
CA ILE A 13 -1.23 -11.11 -13.19
C ILE A 13 -2.71 -11.22 -13.53
N LEU A 14 -3.02 -11.64 -14.76
CA LEU A 14 -4.39 -11.89 -15.21
C LEU A 14 -4.65 -13.40 -15.21
N ILE A 15 -5.65 -13.81 -14.43
CA ILE A 15 -6.10 -15.22 -14.35
C ILE A 15 -7.50 -15.27 -14.95
N PHE A 16 -7.72 -16.14 -15.93
CA PHE A 16 -9.01 -16.28 -16.59
C PHE A 16 -9.24 -17.70 -17.11
N THR A 17 -10.51 -18.08 -17.26
CA THR A 17 -10.91 -19.31 -17.90
C THR A 17 -11.44 -19.02 -19.30
N LYS A 18 -10.84 -19.63 -20.31
CA LYS A 18 -11.30 -19.51 -21.68
C LYS A 18 -12.51 -20.43 -21.91
N THR A 19 -13.70 -19.86 -21.89
CA THR A 19 -14.96 -20.62 -22.08
C THR A 19 -15.43 -20.68 -23.53
N GLY A 20 -14.99 -19.75 -24.40
CA GLY A 20 -15.45 -19.61 -25.77
C GLY A 20 -16.83 -19.00 -25.95
N SER A 21 -17.59 -18.79 -24.86
CA SER A 21 -18.98 -18.27 -24.89
C SER A 21 -19.16 -16.92 -24.17
N GLY A 22 -18.12 -16.37 -23.56
CA GLY A 22 -18.23 -15.19 -22.68
C GLY A 22 -18.87 -15.57 -21.33
N GLY A 23 -19.61 -14.63 -20.73
CA GLY A 23 -20.34 -14.87 -19.48
C GLY A 23 -19.64 -14.38 -18.22
N THR A 24 -18.71 -13.44 -18.34
CA THR A 24 -18.12 -12.76 -17.19
C THR A 24 -19.02 -11.59 -16.80
N ASP A 25 -19.58 -11.61 -15.60
CA ASP A 25 -20.42 -10.53 -15.08
C ASP A 25 -19.61 -9.50 -14.30
N LYS A 26 -18.58 -9.95 -13.61
CA LYS A 26 -17.70 -9.12 -12.76
C LYS A 26 -16.28 -9.66 -12.77
N VAL A 27 -15.32 -8.77 -12.57
CA VAL A 27 -13.89 -9.10 -12.44
C VAL A 27 -13.45 -8.82 -11.02
N TRP A 28 -12.78 -9.77 -10.40
CA TRP A 28 -12.20 -9.62 -9.08
C TRP A 28 -10.81 -9.00 -9.20
N PHE A 29 -10.57 -7.97 -8.41
CA PHE A 29 -9.28 -7.29 -8.30
C PHE A 29 -8.69 -7.51 -6.93
N TYR A 30 -7.38 -7.66 -6.87
CA TYR A 30 -6.62 -7.70 -5.63
C TYR A 30 -5.39 -6.79 -5.75
N ASP A 31 -5.24 -5.86 -4.84
CA ASP A 31 -4.11 -4.93 -4.76
C ASP A 31 -3.00 -5.51 -3.89
N MET A 32 -2.19 -6.38 -4.48
CA MET A 32 -1.09 -7.04 -3.80
C MET A 32 0.02 -6.04 -3.45
N LYS A 33 0.39 -5.97 -2.18
CA LYS A 33 1.42 -5.06 -1.65
C LYS A 33 2.73 -5.78 -1.33
N ALA A 34 2.66 -7.03 -0.88
CA ALA A 34 3.80 -7.81 -0.45
C ALA A 34 3.69 -9.26 -0.91
N ASP A 35 4.80 -9.84 -1.34
CA ASP A 35 4.91 -11.22 -1.80
C ASP A 35 5.78 -12.11 -0.89
N GLY A 36 6.04 -11.66 0.34
CA GLY A 36 6.89 -12.35 1.30
C GLY A 36 8.38 -12.09 1.10
N LEU A 37 8.74 -11.22 0.14
CA LEU A 37 10.12 -10.90 -0.15
C LEU A 37 10.33 -9.38 -0.19
N SER A 38 11.51 -8.93 0.23
CA SER A 38 11.88 -7.52 0.20
C SER A 38 11.89 -6.97 -1.24
N LEU A 39 11.62 -5.67 -1.39
CA LEU A 39 11.59 -4.98 -2.68
C LEU A 39 12.98 -4.51 -3.15
N ASP A 40 14.04 -4.98 -2.52
CA ASP A 40 15.42 -4.71 -2.92
C ASP A 40 15.95 -5.81 -3.87
N ASP A 41 17.18 -5.64 -4.33
CA ASP A 41 17.82 -6.57 -5.28
C ASP A 41 18.12 -7.94 -4.67
N LYS A 42 18.13 -8.04 -3.33
CA LYS A 42 18.48 -9.28 -2.61
C LYS A 42 17.28 -10.19 -2.41
N ARG A 43 16.06 -9.64 -2.48
CA ARG A 43 14.80 -10.41 -2.32
C ARG A 43 14.83 -11.30 -1.07
N GLN A 44 15.13 -10.72 0.10
CA GLN A 44 15.16 -11.43 1.37
C GLN A 44 13.74 -11.68 1.89
N GLU A 45 13.54 -12.79 2.59
CA GLU A 45 12.24 -13.11 3.20
C GLU A 45 11.84 -12.04 4.23
N ILE A 46 10.59 -11.60 4.15
CA ILE A 46 9.93 -10.68 5.08
C ILE A 46 8.60 -11.26 5.56
N ALA A 47 8.11 -10.76 6.69
CA ALA A 47 6.86 -11.24 7.28
C ALA A 47 5.62 -10.87 6.45
N ASP A 48 5.67 -9.74 5.75
CA ASP A 48 4.55 -9.23 4.96
C ASP A 48 4.39 -10.05 3.69
N ASN A 49 3.27 -10.78 3.58
CA ASN A 49 2.99 -11.68 2.47
C ASN A 49 1.49 -11.80 2.21
N ASP A 50 1.03 -11.26 1.11
CA ASP A 50 -0.39 -11.28 0.70
C ASP A 50 -0.80 -12.58 -0.02
N ILE A 51 0.16 -13.43 -0.43
CA ILE A 51 -0.15 -14.63 -1.24
C ILE A 51 -1.12 -15.58 -0.53
N PRO A 52 -0.97 -15.90 0.76
CA PRO A 52 -1.94 -16.74 1.46
C PRO A 52 -3.35 -16.14 1.49
N ASP A 53 -3.47 -14.82 1.72
CA ASP A 53 -4.75 -14.11 1.70
C ASP A 53 -5.39 -14.11 0.31
N ILE A 54 -4.61 -13.94 -0.75
CA ILE A 54 -5.09 -14.05 -2.14
C ILE A 54 -5.70 -15.43 -2.41
N ILE A 55 -5.01 -16.48 -2.00
CA ILE A 55 -5.45 -17.86 -2.22
C ILE A 55 -6.75 -18.14 -1.44
N GLU A 56 -6.80 -17.73 -0.19
CA GLU A 56 -7.98 -17.89 0.66
C GLU A 56 -9.19 -17.17 0.05
N ARG A 57 -9.05 -15.91 -0.31
CA ARG A 57 -10.14 -15.10 -0.90
C ARG A 57 -10.56 -15.61 -2.27
N PHE A 58 -9.62 -16.00 -3.10
CA PHE A 58 -9.93 -16.58 -4.41
C PHE A 58 -10.75 -17.87 -4.32
N ASN A 59 -10.53 -18.67 -3.29
CA ASN A 59 -11.32 -19.86 -3.04
C ASN A 59 -12.70 -19.57 -2.43
N HIS A 60 -12.94 -18.36 -1.92
CA HIS A 60 -14.17 -17.93 -1.26
C HIS A 60 -14.73 -16.63 -1.85
N LEU A 61 -14.77 -16.53 -3.20
CA LEU A 61 -15.21 -15.33 -3.91
C LEU A 61 -16.63 -14.85 -3.56
N ASP A 62 -17.48 -15.75 -3.08
CA ASP A 62 -18.83 -15.38 -2.61
C ASP A 62 -18.77 -14.41 -1.42
N ALA A 63 -17.79 -14.55 -0.54
CA ALA A 63 -17.57 -13.67 0.60
C ALA A 63 -17.01 -12.29 0.22
N GLU A 64 -16.51 -12.15 -1.01
CA GLU A 64 -15.93 -10.89 -1.52
C GLU A 64 -16.98 -9.92 -2.11
N THR A 65 -18.26 -10.35 -2.18
CA THR A 65 -19.31 -9.60 -2.90
C THR A 65 -19.61 -8.23 -2.26
N ASP A 66 -19.50 -8.13 -0.94
CA ASP A 66 -19.85 -6.93 -0.16
C ASP A 66 -18.64 -6.03 0.10
N ARG A 67 -17.46 -6.37 -0.43
CA ARG A 67 -16.25 -5.59 -0.22
C ARG A 67 -16.28 -4.27 -1.00
N LYS A 68 -15.77 -3.23 -0.35
CA LYS A 68 -15.71 -1.88 -0.91
C LYS A 68 -14.48 -1.72 -1.81
N ARG A 69 -14.52 -0.76 -2.70
CA ARG A 69 -13.38 -0.41 -3.57
C ARG A 69 -12.21 0.23 -2.82
N THR A 70 -12.40 0.59 -1.56
CA THR A 70 -11.35 1.02 -0.65
C THR A 70 -10.56 -0.14 -0.05
N ASP A 71 -11.13 -1.35 -0.09
CA ASP A 71 -10.49 -2.55 0.45
C ASP A 71 -9.38 -3.06 -0.49
N GLN A 72 -8.57 -3.98 0.00
CA GLN A 72 -7.46 -4.55 -0.77
C GLN A 72 -7.93 -5.41 -1.94
N SER A 73 -9.12 -6.04 -1.81
CA SER A 73 -9.76 -6.78 -2.89
C SER A 73 -11.22 -6.34 -3.04
N PHE A 74 -11.73 -6.37 -4.27
CA PHE A 74 -13.09 -5.95 -4.60
C PHE A 74 -13.51 -6.44 -5.99
N PHE A 75 -14.80 -6.43 -6.26
CA PHE A 75 -15.33 -6.71 -7.58
C PHE A 75 -15.63 -5.44 -8.37
N VAL A 76 -15.44 -5.53 -9.69
CA VAL A 76 -15.85 -4.50 -10.66
C VAL A 76 -16.79 -5.15 -11.68
N PRO A 77 -17.99 -4.60 -11.91
CA PRO A 77 -18.89 -5.07 -12.95
C PRO A 77 -18.26 -4.96 -14.35
N VAL A 78 -18.52 -5.95 -15.21
CA VAL A 78 -17.97 -5.96 -16.56
C VAL A 78 -18.41 -4.75 -17.38
N ASP A 79 -19.62 -4.25 -17.19
CA ASP A 79 -20.15 -3.07 -17.92
C ASP A 79 -19.30 -1.82 -17.66
N GLU A 80 -18.80 -1.66 -16.45
CA GLU A 80 -17.89 -0.57 -16.10
C GLU A 80 -16.52 -0.73 -16.77
N ILE A 81 -16.01 -1.97 -16.84
CA ILE A 81 -14.75 -2.27 -17.54
C ILE A 81 -14.88 -1.99 -19.04
N VAL A 82 -15.99 -2.38 -19.64
CA VAL A 82 -16.31 -2.10 -21.05
C VAL A 82 -16.37 -0.58 -21.29
N SER A 83 -17.04 0.17 -20.41
CA SER A 83 -17.13 1.63 -20.48
C SER A 83 -15.77 2.32 -20.38
N ASN A 84 -14.82 1.68 -19.70
CA ASN A 84 -13.42 2.12 -19.59
C ASN A 84 -12.50 1.51 -20.67
N ASN A 85 -13.04 1.10 -21.83
CA ASN A 85 -12.30 0.52 -22.94
C ASN A 85 -11.52 -0.74 -22.57
N TYR A 86 -12.06 -1.60 -21.73
CA TYR A 86 -11.43 -2.82 -21.23
C TYR A 86 -10.10 -2.60 -20.49
N ASP A 87 -9.90 -1.41 -19.95
CA ASP A 87 -8.73 -1.13 -19.14
C ASP A 87 -8.83 -1.85 -17.78
N LEU A 88 -7.89 -2.74 -17.47
CA LEU A 88 -7.81 -3.51 -16.24
C LEU A 88 -6.84 -2.91 -15.21
N SER A 89 -6.46 -1.64 -15.37
CA SER A 89 -5.64 -0.95 -14.37
C SER A 89 -6.42 -0.75 -13.08
N ILE A 90 -5.99 -1.39 -12.00
CA ILE A 90 -6.67 -1.36 -10.69
C ILE A 90 -6.92 0.08 -10.20
N ASN A 91 -6.01 1.00 -10.49
CA ASN A 91 -6.09 2.40 -10.05
C ASN A 91 -7.30 3.16 -10.62
N LYS A 92 -7.94 2.65 -11.69
CA LYS A 92 -9.17 3.22 -12.23
C LYS A 92 -10.41 2.90 -11.40
N TYR A 93 -10.36 1.81 -10.67
CA TYR A 93 -11.52 1.25 -9.97
C TYR A 93 -11.38 1.34 -8.46
N LYS A 94 -10.14 1.36 -7.95
CA LYS A 94 -9.86 1.46 -6.53
C LYS A 94 -10.15 2.86 -6.02
N GLU A 95 -10.90 2.95 -4.93
CA GLU A 95 -11.13 4.18 -4.21
C GLU A 95 -10.08 4.35 -3.11
N ILE A 96 -9.54 5.55 -2.99
CA ILE A 96 -8.59 5.90 -1.95
C ILE A 96 -9.33 6.71 -0.89
N VAL A 97 -9.36 6.22 0.34
CA VAL A 97 -9.81 7.02 1.47
C VAL A 97 -8.70 8.03 1.78
N TYR A 98 -8.98 9.29 1.50
CA TYR A 98 -8.08 10.38 1.88
C TYR A 98 -8.34 10.75 3.34
N GLU A 99 -7.53 10.22 4.24
CA GLU A 99 -7.47 10.71 5.61
C GLU A 99 -6.65 12.00 5.62
N ALA A 100 -7.31 13.12 5.89
CA ALA A 100 -6.61 14.39 6.05
C ALA A 100 -5.69 14.28 7.27
N VAL A 101 -4.39 14.31 7.04
CA VAL A 101 -3.40 14.36 8.11
C VAL A 101 -3.59 15.67 8.85
N GLN A 102 -4.02 15.60 10.11
CA GLN A 102 -4.06 16.78 10.98
C GLN A 102 -2.64 17.05 11.49
N TYR A 103 -2.04 18.08 10.94
CA TYR A 103 -0.76 18.56 11.44
C TYR A 103 -0.97 19.39 12.71
N GLU A 104 -0.05 19.28 13.65
CA GLU A 104 -0.02 20.19 14.80
C GLU A 104 0.14 21.65 14.32
N PRO A 105 -0.48 22.62 14.98
CA PRO A 105 -0.29 24.02 14.69
C PRO A 105 1.19 24.41 14.72
N THR A 106 1.60 25.31 13.84
CA THR A 106 3.02 25.68 13.65
C THR A 106 3.65 26.24 14.94
N ASP A 107 2.89 26.97 15.74
CA ASP A 107 3.30 27.51 17.02
C ASP A 107 3.63 26.43 18.05
N VAL A 108 2.86 25.33 18.03
CA VAL A 108 3.10 24.16 18.90
C VAL A 108 4.42 23.45 18.48
N ILE A 109 4.64 23.31 17.16
CA ILE A 109 5.86 22.70 16.63
C ILE A 109 7.08 23.56 16.99
N ILE A 110 6.99 24.88 16.81
CA ILE A 110 8.05 25.82 17.18
C ILE A 110 8.34 25.74 18.69
N GLY A 111 7.31 25.73 19.52
CA GLY A 111 7.49 25.59 20.97
C GLY A 111 8.19 24.30 21.39
N LYS A 112 7.92 23.17 20.68
CA LYS A 112 8.66 21.92 20.90
C LYS A 112 10.13 22.01 20.50
N ILE A 113 10.43 22.72 19.41
CA ILE A 113 11.81 22.95 18.94
C ILE A 113 12.57 23.78 19.98
N ASP A 114 11.99 24.89 20.44
CA ASP A 114 12.60 25.77 21.47
C ASP A 114 12.88 25.01 22.78
N ALA A 115 11.94 24.13 23.17
CA ALA A 115 12.13 23.30 24.38
C ALA A 115 13.31 22.32 24.23
N LEU A 116 13.38 21.63 23.08
CA LEU A 116 14.48 20.71 22.78
C LEU A 116 15.83 21.44 22.68
N GLU A 117 15.86 22.62 22.08
CA GLU A 117 17.07 23.43 22.02
C GLU A 117 17.56 23.84 23.41
N SER A 118 16.65 24.22 24.31
CA SER A 118 16.98 24.56 25.68
C SER A 118 17.52 23.36 26.46
N GLU A 119 16.98 22.17 26.24
CA GLU A 119 17.46 20.91 26.83
C GLU A 119 18.90 20.60 26.35
N ILE A 120 19.13 20.66 25.04
CA ILE A 120 20.46 20.47 24.43
C ILE A 120 21.49 21.45 25.01
N GLN A 121 21.13 22.72 25.17
CA GLN A 121 22.02 23.72 25.76
C GLN A 121 22.36 23.41 27.22
N GLY A 122 21.37 22.89 27.99
CA GLY A 122 21.58 22.43 29.36
C GLY A 122 22.54 21.27 29.45
N GLU A 123 22.33 20.23 28.65
CA GLU A 123 23.20 19.06 28.60
C GLU A 123 24.63 19.39 28.14
N LEU A 124 24.77 20.26 27.14
CA LEU A 124 26.08 20.77 26.70
C LEU A 124 26.82 21.54 27.81
N ALA A 125 26.10 22.32 28.60
CA ALA A 125 26.68 23.03 29.71
C ALA A 125 27.19 22.07 30.84
N GLU A 126 26.44 21.01 31.11
CA GLU A 126 26.84 19.96 32.04
C GLU A 126 28.07 19.19 31.53
N LEU A 127 28.05 18.82 30.24
CA LEU A 127 29.18 18.12 29.62
C LEU A 127 30.48 18.97 29.70
N LYS A 128 30.38 20.28 29.41
CA LYS A 128 31.52 21.19 29.53
C LYS A 128 32.06 21.25 30.94
N LYS A 129 31.22 21.25 31.96
CA LYS A 129 31.64 21.21 33.35
C LYS A 129 32.39 19.90 33.70
N LEU A 130 31.94 18.76 33.16
CA LEU A 130 32.58 17.47 33.39
C LEU A 130 33.94 17.33 32.69
N LEU A 131 34.14 18.09 31.60
CA LEU A 131 35.38 18.09 30.81
C LEU A 131 36.37 19.19 31.23
N ASP A 132 36.04 20.01 32.24
CA ASP A 132 36.85 21.16 32.71
C ASP A 132 37.20 22.14 31.56
N VAL A 133 36.27 22.35 30.59
CA VAL A 133 36.44 23.22 29.42
C VAL A 133 35.52 24.42 29.52
#